data_2a5189ad16e47cafdad2e85bf1ecb415
#
_entry.id   2a5189ad16e47cafdad2e85bf1ecb415
#
_cell.length_a   1.000
_cell.length_b   1.000
_cell.length_c   1.000
_cell.angle_alpha   90.00
_cell.angle_beta   90.00
_cell.angle_gamma   90.00
#
_symmetry.space_group_name_H-M   'P 1'
#
loop_
_entity.id
_entity.type
_entity.pdbx_description
1 polymer ?
#
loop_
_entity_poly.entity_id
_entity_poly.type
_entity_poly.pdbx_seq_one_letter_code
_entity_poly.pdbx_strand_id
1 'polypeptide(L)'
;MKPTIRHIVMCLFLFTLPLFAQDEKLVLTEADWGRIVPFLEKEEWAGAEKIAKELFKKFTKETDESLDAQAVRYIYLCTVAGQVGDKVITKEEGVKRANLIKGKTVVTAYCVFKPKGMFNLFSISEENKGWNKCFSNNSATTIYMFEHYDMDDKELLKEPVYSRLEGKEMRLKAVVKEITAGGFAMPRLDVNFTSTDIYDAEP
;
A
#
# COMPACT_ATOMS: atom_id res chain seq x y z
N MET A 1 5.53 9.11 37.22
CA MET A 1 5.90 8.08 36.25
C MET A 1 4.91 8.19 35.07
N LYS A 2 5.35 8.63 33.89
CA LYS A 2 4.51 8.73 32.68
C LYS A 2 4.63 7.41 31.92
N PRO A 3 3.54 6.77 31.48
CA PRO A 3 3.63 5.61 30.61
C PRO A 3 4.05 6.07 29.21
N THR A 4 5.14 5.52 28.74
CA THR A 4 5.71 5.75 27.43
C THR A 4 4.81 5.08 26.38
N ILE A 5 4.13 5.89 25.58
CA ILE A 5 3.37 5.43 24.42
C ILE A 5 4.38 5.00 23.35
N ARG A 6 4.64 3.71 23.28
CA ARG A 6 5.62 3.11 22.34
C ARG A 6 5.03 1.96 21.54
N HIS A 7 3.72 2.03 21.18
CA HIS A 7 3.03 0.89 20.55
C HIS A 7 2.13 1.27 19.35
N ILE A 8 2.46 2.27 18.54
CA ILE A 8 1.66 2.59 17.34
C ILE A 8 2.43 2.44 16.01
N VAL A 9 3.68 2.02 16.04
CA VAL A 9 4.52 2.01 14.81
C VAL A 9 4.71 0.59 14.21
N MET A 10 4.03 -0.44 14.70
CA MET A 10 4.34 -1.82 14.31
C MET A 10 3.35 -2.44 13.30
N CYS A 11 2.57 -1.63 12.57
CA CYS A 11 1.68 -2.15 11.51
C CYS A 11 2.32 -2.22 10.14
N LEU A 12 3.61 -1.95 9.98
CA LEU A 12 4.14 -1.83 8.63
C LEU A 12 4.66 -3.14 8.03
N PHE A 13 5.08 -4.14 8.71
CA PHE A 13 5.61 -5.36 8.05
C PHE A 13 5.87 -6.52 9.02
N LEU A 14 4.89 -6.96 9.77
CA LEU A 14 4.97 -8.33 10.28
C LEU A 14 4.31 -9.23 9.22
N PHE A 15 5.09 -9.78 8.31
CA PHE A 15 4.73 -10.98 7.58
C PHE A 15 4.68 -12.16 8.55
N THR A 16 3.67 -12.20 9.41
CA THR A 16 3.26 -13.46 9.99
C THR A 16 2.57 -14.21 8.86
N LEU A 17 3.27 -15.16 8.26
CA LEU A 17 2.70 -16.07 7.29
C LEU A 17 1.52 -16.80 7.93
N PRO A 18 0.26 -16.55 7.54
CA PRO A 18 -0.83 -17.41 7.95
C PRO A 18 -0.64 -18.77 7.26
N LEU A 19 -0.79 -19.84 8.03
CA LEU A 19 -0.59 -21.24 7.63
C LEU A 19 -1.65 -21.77 6.65
N PHE A 20 -2.33 -20.93 5.90
CA PHE A 20 -3.39 -21.26 4.92
C PHE A 20 -3.18 -20.51 3.60
N ALA A 21 -1.95 -20.51 3.07
CA ALA A 21 -1.76 -20.13 1.69
C ALA A 21 -1.79 -21.41 0.84
N GLN A 22 -2.68 -21.46 -0.16
CA GLN A 22 -2.44 -22.27 -1.34
C GLN A 22 -0.96 -22.12 -1.72
N ASP A 23 -0.32 -23.18 -2.25
CA ASP A 23 1.10 -23.28 -2.64
C ASP A 23 1.55 -22.16 -3.61
N GLU A 24 1.43 -20.88 -3.23
CA GLU A 24 2.04 -19.77 -3.97
C GLU A 24 3.55 -19.83 -3.71
N LYS A 25 4.27 -20.27 -4.72
CA LYS A 25 5.72 -20.34 -4.70
C LYS A 25 6.30 -18.96 -4.41
N LEU A 26 6.76 -18.73 -3.18
CA LEU A 26 7.48 -17.51 -2.81
C LEU A 26 8.73 -17.39 -3.68
N VAL A 27 8.94 -16.23 -4.26
CA VAL A 27 10.09 -15.90 -5.13
C VAL A 27 11.18 -15.22 -4.31
N LEU A 28 10.78 -14.42 -3.33
CA LEU A 28 11.69 -13.68 -2.46
C LEU A 28 11.97 -14.46 -1.18
N THR A 29 13.20 -14.35 -0.71
CA THR A 29 13.65 -14.92 0.56
C THR A 29 13.45 -13.93 1.71
N GLU A 30 13.49 -14.41 2.96
CA GLU A 30 13.54 -13.53 4.13
C GLU A 30 14.69 -12.52 4.07
N ALA A 31 15.84 -12.93 3.52
CA ALA A 31 16.98 -12.03 3.33
C ALA A 31 16.66 -10.89 2.33
N ASP A 32 15.82 -11.12 1.33
CA ASP A 32 15.39 -10.08 0.39
C ASP A 32 14.51 -9.06 1.09
N TRP A 33 13.55 -9.53 1.87
CA TRP A 33 12.68 -8.67 2.68
C TRP A 33 13.48 -7.92 3.75
N GLY A 34 14.42 -8.58 4.42
CA GLY A 34 15.30 -7.98 5.41
C GLY A 34 16.16 -6.83 4.87
N ARG A 35 16.36 -6.75 3.54
CA ARG A 35 17.09 -5.63 2.91
C ARG A 35 16.26 -4.37 2.78
N ILE A 36 14.95 -4.47 2.55
CA ILE A 36 14.09 -3.32 2.28
C ILE A 36 13.42 -2.77 3.54
N VAL A 37 13.03 -3.64 4.47
CA VAL A 37 12.29 -3.28 5.68
C VAL A 37 12.96 -2.17 6.49
N PRO A 38 14.29 -2.20 6.78
CA PRO A 38 14.93 -1.14 7.58
C PRO A 38 14.85 0.25 6.95
N PHE A 39 14.81 0.35 5.61
CA PHE A 39 14.64 1.62 4.91
C PHE A 39 13.20 2.14 5.01
N LEU A 40 12.21 1.24 4.95
CA LEU A 40 10.80 1.60 5.09
C LEU A 40 10.48 2.08 6.50
N GLU A 41 11.00 1.40 7.53
CA GLU A 41 10.81 1.76 8.93
C GLU A 41 11.37 3.15 9.27
N LYS A 42 12.46 3.53 8.61
CA LYS A 42 13.12 4.83 8.79
C LYS A 42 12.65 5.90 7.82
N GLU A 43 11.71 5.58 6.93
CA GLU A 43 11.26 6.46 5.86
C GLU A 43 12.41 6.91 4.92
N GLU A 44 13.43 6.08 4.77
CA GLU A 44 14.55 6.29 3.84
C GLU A 44 14.13 5.87 2.42
N TRP A 45 13.16 6.60 1.85
CA TRP A 45 12.43 6.23 0.64
C TRP A 45 13.32 6.00 -0.59
N ALA A 46 14.37 6.78 -0.77
CA ALA A 46 15.28 6.61 -1.92
C ALA A 46 16.07 5.29 -1.83
N GLY A 47 16.47 4.90 -0.62
CA GLY A 47 17.11 3.60 -0.36
C GLY A 47 16.15 2.45 -0.62
N ALA A 48 14.92 2.56 -0.10
CA ALA A 48 13.87 1.56 -0.31
C ALA A 48 13.50 1.41 -1.79
N GLU A 49 13.37 2.51 -2.55
CA GLU A 49 13.12 2.48 -4.01
C GLU A 49 14.20 1.71 -4.75
N LYS A 50 15.47 1.96 -4.41
CA LYS A 50 16.60 1.26 -5.02
C LYS A 50 16.50 -0.26 -4.81
N ILE A 51 16.23 -0.69 -3.57
CA ILE A 51 16.06 -2.12 -3.26
C ILE A 51 14.84 -2.69 -3.99
N ALA A 52 13.69 -2.01 -3.99
CA ALA A 52 12.51 -2.48 -4.72
C ALA A 52 12.80 -2.72 -6.21
N LYS A 53 13.52 -1.80 -6.86
CA LYS A 53 13.96 -1.97 -8.26
C LYS A 53 14.93 -3.14 -8.46
N GLU A 54 15.77 -3.45 -7.49
CA GLU A 54 16.62 -4.64 -7.53
C GLU A 54 15.78 -5.91 -7.40
N LEU A 55 14.77 -5.92 -6.53
CA LEU A 55 13.86 -7.04 -6.36
C LEU A 55 13.02 -7.31 -7.61
N PHE A 56 12.62 -6.27 -8.35
CA PHE A 56 11.92 -6.46 -9.64
C PHE A 56 12.69 -7.35 -10.63
N LYS A 57 14.02 -7.33 -10.59
CA LYS A 57 14.85 -8.15 -11.47
C LYS A 57 14.83 -9.65 -11.15
N LYS A 58 14.29 -10.03 -9.99
CA LYS A 58 14.15 -11.42 -9.58
C LYS A 58 12.91 -12.08 -10.16
N PHE A 59 11.93 -11.28 -10.59
CA PHE A 59 10.70 -11.79 -11.15
C PHE A 59 10.88 -12.08 -12.64
N THR A 60 10.49 -13.29 -13.04
CA THR A 60 10.42 -13.71 -14.44
C THR A 60 9.01 -13.51 -14.97
N LYS A 61 8.77 -13.79 -16.25
CA LYS A 61 7.43 -13.73 -16.83
C LYS A 61 6.44 -14.66 -16.11
N GLU A 62 6.91 -15.81 -15.63
CA GLU A 62 6.11 -16.81 -14.92
C GLU A 62 5.80 -16.41 -13.48
N THR A 63 6.61 -15.54 -12.87
CA THR A 63 6.49 -15.11 -11.47
C THR A 63 6.10 -13.63 -11.33
N ASP A 64 5.84 -12.93 -12.44
CA ASP A 64 5.47 -11.50 -12.45
C ASP A 64 4.14 -11.25 -11.72
N GLU A 65 3.24 -12.23 -11.63
CA GLU A 65 1.99 -12.15 -10.90
C GLU A 65 2.01 -12.90 -9.55
N SER A 66 3.19 -13.28 -9.05
CA SER A 66 3.32 -13.83 -7.69
C SER A 66 2.95 -12.79 -6.62
N LEU A 67 2.57 -13.25 -5.43
CA LEU A 67 2.28 -12.38 -4.29
C LEU A 67 3.45 -11.44 -3.99
N ASP A 68 4.67 -11.96 -4.00
CA ASP A 68 5.89 -11.17 -3.79
C ASP A 68 6.03 -10.04 -4.81
N ALA A 69 5.79 -10.32 -6.10
CA ALA A 69 5.87 -9.31 -7.15
C ALA A 69 4.82 -8.20 -6.95
N GLN A 70 3.60 -8.58 -6.60
CA GLN A 70 2.50 -7.65 -6.34
C GLN A 70 2.78 -6.78 -5.10
N ALA A 71 3.31 -7.37 -4.04
CA ALA A 71 3.68 -6.65 -2.82
C ALA A 71 4.85 -5.68 -3.07
N VAL A 72 5.90 -6.10 -3.78
CA VAL A 72 7.05 -5.23 -4.10
C VAL A 72 6.63 -4.06 -4.98
N ARG A 73 5.68 -4.24 -5.91
CA ARG A 73 5.12 -3.15 -6.70
C ARG A 73 4.42 -2.11 -5.83
N TYR A 74 3.63 -2.56 -4.85
CA TYR A 74 2.98 -1.64 -3.92
C TYR A 74 4.01 -0.89 -3.07
N ILE A 75 5.00 -1.58 -2.53
CA ILE A 75 6.11 -0.96 -1.79
C ILE A 75 6.84 0.07 -2.66
N TYR A 76 7.15 -0.28 -3.91
CA TYR A 76 7.77 0.66 -4.84
C TYR A 76 6.93 1.94 -5.02
N LEU A 77 5.61 1.81 -5.17
CA LEU A 77 4.70 2.95 -5.26
C LEU A 77 4.77 3.83 -4.01
N CYS A 78 4.73 3.21 -2.83
CA CYS A 78 4.87 3.91 -1.54
C CYS A 78 6.20 4.66 -1.43
N THR A 79 7.31 4.06 -1.89
CA THR A 79 8.64 4.70 -1.83
C THR A 79 8.75 5.91 -2.74
N VAL A 80 8.14 5.85 -3.93
CA VAL A 80 8.07 7.00 -4.85
C VAL A 80 7.19 8.10 -4.25
N ALA A 81 6.03 7.74 -3.69
CA ALA A 81 5.12 8.69 -3.04
C ALA A 81 5.78 9.38 -1.84
N GLY A 82 6.52 8.65 -1.01
CA GLY A 82 7.29 9.20 0.11
C GLY A 82 8.31 10.25 -0.36
N GLN A 83 9.08 9.97 -1.41
CA GLN A 83 10.04 10.93 -1.96
C GLN A 83 9.36 12.21 -2.48
N VAL A 84 8.15 12.09 -3.07
CA VAL A 84 7.36 13.26 -3.49
C VAL A 84 6.91 14.07 -2.28
N GLY A 85 6.34 13.42 -1.27
CA GLY A 85 5.86 14.08 -0.06
C GLY A 85 6.96 14.77 0.74
N ASP A 86 8.14 14.16 0.83
CA ASP A 86 9.34 14.73 1.46
C ASP A 86 10.08 15.73 0.55
N LYS A 87 9.54 15.99 -0.66
CA LYS A 87 10.12 16.94 -1.63
C LYS A 87 11.53 16.58 -2.10
N VAL A 88 11.90 15.30 -2.04
CA VAL A 88 13.17 14.77 -2.57
C VAL A 88 13.14 14.76 -4.09
N ILE A 89 11.96 14.50 -4.68
CA ILE A 89 11.70 14.60 -6.12
C ILE A 89 10.44 15.44 -6.38
N THR A 90 10.31 15.98 -7.60
CA THR A 90 9.10 16.71 -7.98
C THR A 90 7.92 15.77 -8.18
N LYS A 91 6.69 16.29 -8.14
CA LYS A 91 5.46 15.52 -8.41
C LYS A 91 5.49 14.90 -9.81
N GLU A 92 5.95 15.63 -10.80
CA GLU A 92 6.05 15.20 -12.20
C GLU A 92 7.02 14.02 -12.33
N GLU A 93 8.17 14.10 -11.68
CA GLU A 93 9.14 12.99 -11.65
C GLU A 93 8.56 11.80 -10.89
N GLY A 94 7.83 12.04 -9.79
CA GLY A 94 7.13 10.99 -9.04
C GLY A 94 6.11 10.24 -9.91
N VAL A 95 5.24 10.95 -10.62
CA VAL A 95 4.27 10.35 -11.55
C VAL A 95 4.98 9.57 -12.64
N LYS A 96 6.05 10.12 -13.23
CA LYS A 96 6.84 9.43 -14.26
C LYS A 96 7.43 8.13 -13.74
N ARG A 97 8.01 8.12 -12.54
CA ARG A 97 8.57 6.90 -11.92
C ARG A 97 7.46 5.90 -11.59
N ALA A 98 6.42 6.34 -10.91
CA ALA A 98 5.33 5.47 -10.48
C ALA A 98 4.58 4.82 -11.66
N ASN A 99 4.55 5.45 -12.83
CA ASN A 99 3.98 4.88 -14.06
C ASN A 99 4.67 3.57 -14.52
N LEU A 100 5.83 3.20 -13.98
CA LEU A 100 6.45 1.88 -14.21
C LEU A 100 5.50 0.73 -13.87
N ILE A 101 4.62 0.92 -12.89
CA ILE A 101 3.68 -0.12 -12.41
C ILE A 101 2.23 0.12 -12.86
N LYS A 102 1.98 1.10 -13.72
CA LYS A 102 0.64 1.33 -14.28
C LYS A 102 0.16 0.11 -15.05
N GLY A 103 -1.08 -0.31 -14.82
CA GLY A 103 -1.68 -1.51 -15.40
C GLY A 103 -1.23 -2.82 -14.73
N LYS A 104 -0.39 -2.77 -13.71
CA LYS A 104 0.07 -3.94 -12.97
C LYS A 104 -0.78 -4.19 -11.72
N THR A 105 -0.92 -5.45 -11.37
CA THR A 105 -1.56 -5.88 -10.13
C THR A 105 -0.62 -5.60 -8.94
N VAL A 106 -1.19 -5.13 -7.85
CA VAL A 106 -0.53 -4.91 -6.56
C VAL A 106 -1.32 -5.58 -5.44
N VAL A 107 -0.64 -5.91 -4.35
CA VAL A 107 -1.26 -6.27 -3.07
C VAL A 107 -0.75 -5.29 -2.02
N THR A 108 -1.69 -4.67 -1.30
CA THR A 108 -1.38 -3.65 -0.30
C THR A 108 -0.74 -4.26 0.95
N ALA A 109 -0.16 -3.43 1.80
CA ALA A 109 0.11 -3.81 3.19
C ALA A 109 -1.22 -4.04 3.95
N TYR A 110 -1.16 -4.75 5.08
CA TYR A 110 -2.29 -4.85 5.98
C TYR A 110 -2.70 -3.47 6.51
N CYS A 111 -3.97 -3.21 6.49
CA CYS A 111 -4.56 -1.99 7.04
C CYS A 111 -5.89 -2.32 7.70
N VAL A 112 -6.16 -1.65 8.82
CA VAL A 112 -7.45 -1.76 9.50
C VAL A 112 -8.52 -1.08 8.68
N PHE A 113 -9.69 -1.72 8.55
CA PHE A 113 -10.86 -1.09 7.96
C PHE A 113 -11.64 -0.29 9.00
N LYS A 114 -11.93 0.97 8.68
CA LYS A 114 -12.84 1.83 9.44
C LYS A 114 -13.71 2.61 8.47
N PRO A 115 -15.05 2.42 8.48
CA PRO A 115 -15.95 3.07 7.51
C PRO A 115 -15.77 4.58 7.44
N LYS A 116 -15.46 5.20 8.57
CA LYS A 116 -15.11 6.64 8.70
C LYS A 116 -13.70 6.76 9.26
N GLY A 117 -12.73 6.76 8.38
CA GLY A 117 -11.31 6.88 8.73
C GLY A 117 -10.58 7.82 7.77
N MET A 118 -9.32 8.14 8.05
CA MET A 118 -8.53 9.01 7.21
C MET A 118 -7.12 8.45 6.93
N PHE A 119 -6.26 8.31 7.93
CA PHE A 119 -4.84 8.00 7.72
C PHE A 119 -4.55 6.53 7.91
N ASN A 120 -3.83 5.92 6.95
CA ASN A 120 -3.36 4.53 7.00
C ASN A 120 -4.43 3.49 7.34
N LEU A 121 -5.68 3.80 6.98
CA LEU A 121 -6.86 2.98 7.20
C LEU A 121 -7.64 2.89 5.91
N PHE A 122 -8.26 1.74 5.64
CA PHE A 122 -9.28 1.67 4.61
C PHE A 122 -10.57 2.29 5.12
N SER A 123 -11.20 3.15 4.32
CA SER A 123 -12.47 3.79 4.63
C SER A 123 -13.37 3.85 3.40
N ILE A 124 -14.67 3.97 3.61
CA ILE A 124 -15.65 4.10 2.53
C ILE A 124 -15.54 5.50 1.90
N SER A 125 -15.57 5.54 0.57
CA SER A 125 -15.79 6.76 -0.18
C SER A 125 -17.25 6.87 -0.59
N GLU A 126 -18.00 7.76 0.05
CA GLU A 126 -19.39 8.04 -0.33
C GLU A 126 -19.46 8.70 -1.72
N GLU A 127 -18.50 9.57 -2.02
CA GLU A 127 -18.43 10.32 -3.28
C GLU A 127 -18.08 9.42 -4.47
N ASN A 128 -17.05 8.61 -4.35
CA ASN A 128 -16.49 7.82 -5.46
C ASN A 128 -16.94 6.36 -5.47
N LYS A 129 -17.81 5.95 -4.54
CA LYS A 129 -18.37 4.60 -4.45
C LYS A 129 -17.31 3.49 -4.43
N GLY A 130 -16.26 3.69 -3.65
CA GLY A 130 -15.15 2.77 -3.46
C GLY A 130 -14.60 2.83 -2.04
N TRP A 131 -13.42 2.31 -1.85
CA TRP A 131 -12.68 2.50 -0.61
C TRP A 131 -11.55 3.49 -0.83
N ASN A 132 -11.24 4.26 0.20
CA ASN A 132 -10.11 5.20 0.18
C ASN A 132 -9.11 4.85 1.27
N LYS A 133 -7.87 5.27 1.05
CA LYS A 133 -6.81 5.26 2.04
C LYS A 133 -5.90 6.46 1.82
N CYS A 134 -5.38 7.03 2.91
CA CYS A 134 -4.30 8.00 2.84
C CYS A 134 -3.03 7.35 3.37
N PHE A 135 -2.04 7.13 2.52
CA PHE A 135 -0.71 6.73 2.96
C PHE A 135 0.03 7.98 3.47
N SER A 136 0.50 7.94 4.71
CA SER A 136 1.18 9.05 5.38
C SER A 136 2.50 8.60 6.00
N ASN A 137 3.30 9.58 6.45
CA ASN A 137 4.45 9.29 7.29
C ASN A 137 4.03 8.71 8.65
N ASN A 138 5.01 8.16 9.38
CA ASN A 138 4.80 7.50 10.69
C ASN A 138 4.19 8.43 11.75
N SER A 139 4.39 9.74 11.63
CA SER A 139 3.81 10.74 12.53
C SER A 139 2.43 11.23 12.10
N ALA A 140 1.90 10.77 10.98
CA ALA A 140 0.64 11.20 10.36
C ALA A 140 0.56 12.73 10.11
N THR A 141 1.70 13.37 9.87
CA THR A 141 1.80 14.82 9.61
C THR A 141 1.89 15.15 8.13
N THR A 142 2.34 14.20 7.32
CA THR A 142 2.48 14.36 5.87
C THR A 142 1.77 13.22 5.14
N ILE A 143 0.86 13.57 4.24
CA ILE A 143 0.21 12.60 3.36
C ILE A 143 1.09 12.45 2.12
N TYR A 144 1.52 11.23 1.84
CA TYR A 144 2.33 10.88 0.70
C TYR A 144 1.51 10.46 -0.52
N MET A 145 0.37 9.80 -0.26
CA MET A 145 -0.49 9.28 -1.33
C MET A 145 -1.95 9.25 -0.89
N PHE A 146 -2.84 9.67 -1.78
CA PHE A 146 -4.25 9.33 -1.73
C PHE A 146 -4.51 8.15 -2.65
N GLU A 147 -5.15 7.14 -2.11
CA GLU A 147 -5.48 5.90 -2.77
C GLU A 147 -7.00 5.76 -2.86
N HIS A 148 -7.50 5.53 -4.06
CA HIS A 148 -8.90 5.21 -4.30
C HIS A 148 -9.00 3.83 -4.94
N TYR A 149 -9.82 2.95 -4.35
CA TYR A 149 -10.04 1.57 -4.75
C TYR A 149 -11.45 1.39 -5.26
N ASP A 150 -11.61 1.18 -6.58
CA ASP A 150 -12.87 0.80 -7.18
C ASP A 150 -13.11 -0.69 -6.93
N MET A 151 -13.96 -0.99 -5.93
CA MET A 151 -14.24 -2.36 -5.49
C MET A 151 -15.07 -3.11 -6.52
N ASP A 152 -14.67 -4.33 -6.88
CA ASP A 152 -15.42 -5.18 -7.81
C ASP A 152 -16.74 -5.65 -7.14
N ASP A 153 -16.67 -6.11 -5.88
CA ASP A 153 -17.87 -6.42 -5.10
C ASP A 153 -18.49 -5.15 -4.49
N LYS A 154 -19.59 -4.69 -5.07
CA LYS A 154 -20.31 -3.50 -4.59
C LYS A 154 -21.07 -3.71 -3.27
N GLU A 155 -21.26 -4.95 -2.82
CA GLU A 155 -21.88 -5.22 -1.51
C GLU A 155 -20.96 -4.77 -0.37
N LEU A 156 -19.63 -4.72 -0.60
CA LEU A 156 -18.64 -4.19 0.35
C LEU A 156 -18.80 -2.69 0.63
N LEU A 157 -19.64 -1.99 -0.15
CA LEU A 157 -19.94 -0.56 0.01
C LEU A 157 -21.26 -0.31 0.75
N LYS A 158 -21.97 -1.37 1.18
CA LYS A 158 -23.31 -1.28 1.75
C LYS A 158 -23.35 -1.79 3.19
N GLU A 159 -24.26 -1.19 3.97
CA GLU A 159 -24.69 -1.79 5.24
C GLU A 159 -25.53 -3.06 4.98
N PRO A 160 -25.45 -4.09 5.83
CA PRO A 160 -24.59 -4.19 7.03
C PRO A 160 -23.22 -4.81 6.74
N VAL A 161 -22.82 -4.97 5.46
CA VAL A 161 -21.61 -5.73 5.10
C VAL A 161 -20.37 -5.01 5.60
N TYR A 162 -20.20 -3.73 5.29
CA TYR A 162 -19.01 -3.02 5.69
C TYR A 162 -18.87 -2.85 7.22
N SER A 163 -20.01 -2.77 7.95
CA SER A 163 -19.97 -2.73 9.43
C SER A 163 -19.40 -4.01 10.04
N ARG A 164 -19.52 -5.17 9.36
CA ARG A 164 -18.91 -6.43 9.82
C ARG A 164 -17.40 -6.46 9.60
N LEU A 165 -16.89 -5.60 8.74
CA LEU A 165 -15.46 -5.48 8.44
C LEU A 165 -14.79 -4.44 9.34
N GLU A 166 -15.55 -3.63 10.08
CA GLU A 166 -14.98 -2.59 10.93
C GLU A 166 -14.03 -3.18 11.98
N GLY A 167 -12.84 -2.62 12.03
CA GLY A 167 -11.78 -3.06 12.93
C GLY A 167 -10.96 -4.26 12.45
N LYS A 168 -11.36 -4.92 11.35
CA LYS A 168 -10.56 -6.02 10.78
C LYS A 168 -9.34 -5.49 10.03
N GLU A 169 -8.24 -6.21 10.13
CA GLU A 169 -7.07 -6.00 9.30
C GLU A 169 -7.20 -6.77 7.99
N MET A 170 -6.91 -6.11 6.88
CA MET A 170 -7.02 -6.74 5.57
C MET A 170 -6.04 -6.15 4.56
N ARG A 171 -5.80 -6.91 3.50
CA ARG A 171 -5.06 -6.48 2.31
C ARG A 171 -5.99 -6.46 1.12
N LEU A 172 -5.77 -5.51 0.22
CA LEU A 172 -6.47 -5.44 -1.06
C LEU A 172 -5.53 -5.89 -2.19
N LYS A 173 -6.09 -6.64 -3.14
CA LYS A 173 -5.50 -6.91 -4.44
C LYS A 173 -6.18 -6.00 -5.44
N ALA A 174 -5.42 -5.24 -6.20
CA ALA A 174 -5.98 -4.25 -7.12
C ALA A 174 -5.05 -4.00 -8.32
N VAL A 175 -5.59 -3.45 -9.40
CA VAL A 175 -4.81 -3.04 -10.57
C VAL A 175 -4.60 -1.52 -10.54
N VAL A 176 -3.38 -1.06 -10.73
CA VAL A 176 -3.05 0.37 -10.80
C VAL A 176 -3.60 0.95 -12.09
N LYS A 177 -4.67 1.74 -12.01
CA LYS A 177 -5.35 2.34 -13.17
C LYS A 177 -4.71 3.65 -13.59
N GLU A 178 -4.50 4.55 -12.63
CA GLU A 178 -4.05 5.90 -12.92
C GLU A 178 -3.24 6.46 -11.75
N ILE A 179 -2.22 7.23 -12.07
CA ILE A 179 -1.37 7.93 -11.10
C ILE A 179 -1.25 9.37 -11.53
N THR A 180 -1.61 10.30 -10.67
CA THR A 180 -1.58 11.74 -10.93
C THR A 180 -0.86 12.49 -9.83
N ALA A 181 -0.47 13.73 -10.14
CA ALA A 181 0.13 14.64 -9.18
C ALA A 181 -0.97 15.33 -8.37
N GLY A 182 -0.93 15.18 -7.05
CA GLY A 182 -1.88 15.77 -6.12
C GLY A 182 -1.24 16.82 -5.20
N GLY A 183 -2.09 17.50 -4.42
CA GLY A 183 -1.71 18.46 -3.41
C GLY A 183 -1.05 19.73 -3.93
N PHE A 184 -1.54 20.88 -3.49
CA PHE A 184 -0.92 22.18 -3.82
C PHE A 184 0.22 22.52 -2.86
N ALA A 185 -0.07 22.59 -1.59
CA ALA A 185 0.92 22.95 -0.55
C ALA A 185 1.73 21.74 -0.05
N MET A 186 1.10 20.56 -0.02
CA MET A 186 1.72 19.29 0.36
C MET A 186 1.72 18.37 -0.86
N PRO A 187 2.87 18.26 -1.57
CA PRO A 187 2.96 17.42 -2.75
C PRO A 187 2.73 15.96 -2.37
N ARG A 188 1.96 15.27 -3.20
CA ARG A 188 1.64 13.85 -3.04
C ARG A 188 1.33 13.21 -4.38
N LEU A 189 1.16 11.90 -4.39
CA LEU A 189 0.55 11.18 -5.51
C LEU A 189 -0.92 10.90 -5.20
N ASP A 190 -1.79 11.02 -6.20
CA ASP A 190 -3.15 10.53 -6.17
C ASP A 190 -3.23 9.30 -7.09
N VAL A 191 -3.67 8.16 -6.54
CA VAL A 191 -3.64 6.86 -7.24
C VAL A 191 -5.03 6.24 -7.25
N ASN A 192 -5.52 5.93 -8.43
CA ASN A 192 -6.75 5.20 -8.64
C ASN A 192 -6.45 3.74 -8.96
N PHE A 193 -7.09 2.84 -8.25
CA PHE A 193 -7.05 1.40 -8.47
C PHE A 193 -8.39 0.90 -8.98
N THR A 194 -8.35 -0.18 -9.76
CA THR A 194 -9.53 -0.87 -10.30
C THR A 194 -9.37 -2.37 -10.11
N SER A 195 -10.41 -3.13 -10.40
CA SER A 195 -10.43 -4.58 -10.19
C SER A 195 -9.94 -4.93 -8.79
N THR A 196 -10.62 -4.31 -7.80
CA THR A 196 -10.20 -4.39 -6.40
C THR A 196 -11.03 -5.40 -5.64
N ASP A 197 -10.33 -6.35 -5.03
CA ASP A 197 -10.90 -7.35 -4.12
C ASP A 197 -10.15 -7.38 -2.79
N ILE A 198 -10.83 -7.89 -1.75
CA ILE A 198 -10.16 -8.27 -0.51
C ILE A 198 -9.32 -9.51 -0.82
N TYR A 199 -8.00 -9.37 -0.70
CA TYR A 199 -7.09 -10.50 -0.91
C TYR A 199 -7.02 -11.41 0.31
N ASP A 200 -6.93 -10.79 1.50
CA ASP A 200 -6.81 -11.46 2.77
C ASP A 200 -7.39 -10.57 3.87
N ALA A 201 -8.07 -11.16 4.83
CA ALA A 201 -8.61 -10.48 6.00
C ALA A 201 -8.39 -11.36 7.22
N GLU A 202 -7.85 -10.80 8.29
CA GLU A 202 -7.79 -11.52 9.56
C GLU A 202 -9.19 -11.80 10.10
N PRO A 203 -9.41 -12.99 10.67
CA PRO A 203 -10.72 -13.41 11.16
C PRO A 203 -11.26 -12.56 12.33
#